data_183c7360dc13d479c0286d71a52298ff
#
_entry.id   183c7360dc13d479c0286d71a52298ff
#
_cell.length_a   1.000
_cell.length_b   1.000
_cell.length_c   1.000
_cell.angle_alpha   90.00
_cell.angle_beta   90.00
_cell.angle_gamma   90.00
#
_symmetry.space_group_name_H-M   'P 1'
#
loop_
_entity.id
_entity.type
_entity.pdbx_description
1 polymer ?
#
loop_
_entity_poly.entity_id
_entity_poly.type
_entity_poly.pdbx_seq_one_letter_code
_entity_poly.pdbx_strand_id
1 'polypeptide(L)'
;MKNIFYVAVLMLALTACQKQAKIGFVDNGTVINDYQEKKDVEARYQAKDDAFRKKADSVGKAFQLEVQETQMNAQKASQAKAQELMGGLQQKQQMLQQKMQMEQQQMQQEFQTEVDSVINKVKKYVKDYGKKNGYTFILGTSEGAATVMYGVDENDLTKTILEALNKEYKK
;
A
#
# COMPACT_ATOMS: atom_id res chain seq x y z
N MET A 1 40.61 -51.25 -26.71
CA MET A 1 40.93 -49.98 -26.05
C MET A 1 40.35 -48.74 -26.75
N LYS A 2 40.34 -48.70 -28.10
CA LYS A 2 39.73 -47.57 -28.86
C LYS A 2 38.25 -47.32 -28.55
N ASN A 3 37.43 -48.39 -28.43
CA ASN A 3 35.98 -48.22 -28.20
C ASN A 3 35.64 -47.74 -26.79
N ILE A 4 36.48 -48.01 -25.78
CA ILE A 4 36.30 -47.54 -24.41
C ILE A 4 36.55 -46.01 -24.32
N PHE A 5 37.50 -45.55 -25.14
CA PHE A 5 37.81 -44.10 -25.23
C PHE A 5 36.63 -43.30 -25.81
N TYR A 6 35.97 -43.83 -26.86
CA TYR A 6 34.79 -43.18 -27.46
C TYR A 6 33.58 -43.13 -26.51
N VAL A 7 33.38 -44.20 -25.73
CA VAL A 7 32.29 -44.23 -24.72
C VAL A 7 32.59 -43.22 -23.58
N ALA A 8 33.83 -43.10 -23.14
CA ALA A 8 34.20 -42.12 -22.11
C ALA A 8 34.06 -40.66 -22.58
N VAL A 9 34.40 -40.37 -23.86
CA VAL A 9 34.20 -39.03 -24.45
C VAL A 9 32.72 -38.72 -24.64
N LEU A 10 31.90 -39.72 -25.01
CA LEU A 10 30.45 -39.52 -25.16
C LEU A 10 29.74 -39.28 -23.80
N MET A 11 30.20 -39.91 -22.71
CA MET A 11 29.66 -39.65 -21.36
C MET A 11 30.02 -38.26 -20.84
N LEU A 12 31.21 -37.73 -21.16
CA LEU A 12 31.60 -36.36 -20.78
C LEU A 12 30.80 -35.29 -21.55
N ALA A 13 30.32 -35.57 -22.72
CA ALA A 13 29.47 -34.65 -23.50
C ALA A 13 28.04 -34.49 -22.91
N LEU A 14 27.53 -35.45 -22.14
CA LEU A 14 26.21 -35.41 -21.56
C LEU A 14 26.11 -34.56 -20.27
N THR A 15 27.23 -34.23 -19.66
CA THR A 15 27.25 -33.41 -18.44
C THR A 15 27.26 -31.88 -18.69
N ALA A 16 27.42 -31.47 -19.97
CA ALA A 16 27.62 -30.06 -20.34
C ALA A 16 26.34 -29.22 -20.46
N CYS A 17 25.13 -29.77 -20.24
CA CYS A 17 23.87 -29.10 -20.51
C CYS A 17 23.00 -28.82 -19.28
N GLN A 18 23.57 -28.65 -18.09
CA GLN A 18 22.79 -28.07 -16.99
C GLN A 18 22.72 -26.54 -17.17
N LYS A 19 21.58 -26.05 -17.65
CA LYS A 19 21.30 -24.60 -17.60
C LYS A 19 21.40 -24.16 -16.15
N GLN A 20 22.46 -23.42 -15.83
CA GLN A 20 22.61 -22.81 -14.51
C GLN A 20 21.39 -21.93 -14.24
N ALA A 21 20.70 -22.18 -13.12
CA ALA A 21 19.53 -21.39 -12.73
C ALA A 21 19.96 -19.94 -12.48
N LYS A 22 19.38 -19.01 -13.24
CA LYS A 22 19.62 -17.58 -13.03
C LYS A 22 18.72 -17.14 -11.88
N ILE A 23 19.34 -16.76 -10.76
CA ILE A 23 18.66 -16.33 -9.54
C ILE A 23 19.01 -14.87 -9.27
N GLY A 24 17.98 -14.06 -8.97
CA GLY A 24 18.14 -12.69 -8.47
C GLY A 24 17.36 -12.50 -7.18
N PHE A 25 17.55 -11.37 -6.52
CA PHE A 25 16.73 -10.98 -5.37
C PHE A 25 16.37 -9.50 -5.44
N VAL A 26 15.31 -9.14 -4.71
CA VAL A 26 14.76 -7.79 -4.63
C VAL A 26 14.41 -7.49 -3.19
N ASP A 27 14.86 -6.37 -2.65
CA ASP A 27 14.33 -5.83 -1.41
C ASP A 27 12.95 -5.23 -1.67
N ASN A 28 11.92 -5.99 -1.29
CA ASN A 28 10.54 -5.58 -1.46
C ASN A 28 10.18 -4.34 -0.66
N GLY A 29 10.78 -4.17 0.52
CA GLY A 29 10.58 -2.99 1.37
C GLY A 29 11.05 -1.74 0.66
N THR A 30 12.29 -1.74 0.19
CA THR A 30 12.90 -0.63 -0.55
C THR A 30 12.12 -0.35 -1.83
N VAL A 31 11.83 -1.36 -2.67
CA VAL A 31 11.13 -1.13 -3.94
C VAL A 31 9.74 -0.54 -3.70
N ILE A 32 8.94 -1.09 -2.77
CA ILE A 32 7.59 -0.61 -2.51
C ILE A 32 7.61 0.79 -1.89
N ASN A 33 8.49 1.04 -0.90
CA ASN A 33 8.51 2.32 -0.20
C ASN A 33 9.07 3.47 -1.06
N ASP A 34 9.98 3.16 -1.97
CA ASP A 34 10.58 4.17 -2.86
C ASP A 34 9.91 4.30 -4.21
N TYR A 35 8.92 3.46 -4.51
CA TYR A 35 8.13 3.56 -5.72
C TYR A 35 7.31 4.87 -5.72
N GLN A 36 7.48 5.68 -6.78
CA GLN A 36 6.87 7.01 -6.84
C GLN A 36 5.33 6.95 -6.77
N GLU A 37 4.70 5.95 -7.38
CA GLU A 37 3.24 5.79 -7.30
C GLU A 37 2.76 5.60 -5.84
N LYS A 38 3.51 4.84 -5.01
CA LYS A 38 3.19 4.71 -3.59
C LYS A 38 3.31 6.04 -2.86
N LYS A 39 4.40 6.77 -3.08
CA LYS A 39 4.61 8.11 -2.49
C LYS A 39 3.50 9.07 -2.86
N ASP A 40 3.04 9.05 -4.11
CA ASP A 40 1.95 9.89 -4.58
C ASP A 40 0.59 9.49 -3.96
N VAL A 41 0.35 8.18 -3.76
CA VAL A 41 -0.81 7.68 -3.01
C VAL A 41 -0.76 8.19 -1.58
N GLU A 42 0.35 8.03 -0.88
CA GLU A 42 0.52 8.50 0.50
C GLU A 42 0.30 10.01 0.63
N ALA A 43 0.91 10.81 -0.24
CA ALA A 43 0.75 12.26 -0.23
C ALA A 43 -0.70 12.69 -0.48
N ARG A 44 -1.41 12.01 -1.39
CA ARG A 44 -2.84 12.27 -1.65
C ARG A 44 -3.71 11.96 -0.44
N TYR A 45 -3.45 10.85 0.25
CA TYR A 45 -4.22 10.48 1.43
C TYR A 45 -3.87 11.33 2.65
N GLN A 46 -2.63 11.78 2.78
CA GLN A 46 -2.26 12.78 3.78
C GLN A 46 -3.05 14.08 3.57
N ALA A 47 -3.18 14.56 2.35
CA ALA A 47 -3.98 15.74 2.04
C ALA A 47 -5.49 15.53 2.31
N LYS A 48 -6.02 14.31 2.04
CA LYS A 48 -7.41 13.95 2.39
C LYS A 48 -7.62 13.95 3.91
N ASP A 49 -6.68 13.41 4.68
CA ASP A 49 -6.74 13.38 6.16
C ASP A 49 -6.70 14.80 6.73
N ASP A 50 -5.83 15.68 6.23
CA ASP A 50 -5.77 17.07 6.63
C ASP A 50 -7.08 17.83 6.32
N ALA A 51 -7.68 17.55 5.16
CA ALA A 51 -8.97 18.13 4.80
C ALA A 51 -10.10 17.60 5.70
N PHE A 52 -10.09 16.31 6.01
CA PHE A 52 -11.04 15.69 6.93
C PHE A 52 -10.95 16.29 8.33
N ARG A 53 -9.75 16.48 8.88
CA ARG A 53 -9.53 17.13 10.19
C ARG A 53 -10.09 18.55 10.21
N LYS A 54 -9.81 19.35 9.18
CA LYS A 54 -10.37 20.72 9.06
C LYS A 54 -11.90 20.72 9.01
N LYS A 55 -12.47 19.75 8.27
CA LYS A 55 -13.92 19.58 8.19
C LYS A 55 -14.51 19.18 9.55
N ALA A 56 -13.90 18.22 10.25
CA ALA A 56 -14.32 17.78 11.57
C ALA A 56 -14.31 18.94 12.59
N ASP A 57 -13.26 19.75 12.58
CA ASP A 57 -13.14 20.96 13.39
C ASP A 57 -14.26 21.98 13.09
N SER A 58 -14.52 22.23 11.82
CA SER A 58 -15.58 23.14 11.38
C SER A 58 -16.96 22.65 11.81
N VAL A 59 -17.24 21.35 11.62
CA VAL A 59 -18.48 20.71 12.05
C VAL A 59 -18.64 20.78 13.57
N GLY A 60 -17.56 20.52 14.32
CA GLY A 60 -17.56 20.62 15.79
C GLY A 60 -17.89 22.01 16.28
N LYS A 61 -17.26 23.03 15.71
CA LYS A 61 -17.53 24.45 16.05
C LYS A 61 -18.96 24.86 15.73
N ALA A 62 -19.46 24.49 14.56
CA ALA A 62 -20.85 24.75 14.17
C ALA A 62 -21.84 24.07 15.13
N PHE A 63 -21.57 22.81 15.51
CA PHE A 63 -22.42 22.11 16.47
C PHE A 63 -22.39 22.74 17.86
N GLN A 64 -21.24 23.24 18.32
CA GLN A 64 -21.15 23.98 19.62
C GLN A 64 -22.02 25.24 19.64
N LEU A 65 -22.03 26.00 18.54
CA LEU A 65 -22.92 27.17 18.42
C LEU A 65 -24.40 26.75 18.46
N GLU A 66 -24.76 25.70 17.74
CA GLU A 66 -26.13 25.16 17.76
C GLU A 66 -26.54 24.66 19.14
N VAL A 67 -25.62 24.07 19.92
CA VAL A 67 -25.86 23.70 21.32
C VAL A 67 -26.22 24.94 22.15
N GLN A 68 -25.45 26.01 22.01
CA GLN A 68 -25.70 27.27 22.79
C GLN A 68 -27.04 27.89 22.40
N GLU A 69 -27.33 28.00 21.12
CA GLU A 69 -28.63 28.52 20.63
C GLU A 69 -29.82 27.67 21.10
N THR A 70 -29.67 26.35 21.00
CA THR A 70 -30.73 25.42 21.44
C THR A 70 -30.98 25.54 22.97
N GLN A 71 -29.92 25.66 23.78
CA GLN A 71 -30.04 25.85 25.22
C GLN A 71 -30.75 27.14 25.55
N MET A 72 -30.40 28.28 24.91
CA MET A 72 -31.09 29.56 25.11
C MET A 72 -32.57 29.48 24.71
N ASN A 73 -32.91 28.80 23.62
CA ASN A 73 -34.25 28.61 23.17
C ASN A 73 -35.04 27.69 24.10
N ALA A 74 -34.45 26.61 24.60
CA ALA A 74 -35.06 25.70 25.56
C ALA A 74 -35.41 26.38 26.90
N GLN A 75 -34.60 27.33 27.38
CA GLN A 75 -34.87 28.10 28.58
C GLN A 75 -36.13 28.98 28.46
N LYS A 76 -36.48 29.42 27.27
CA LYS A 76 -37.63 30.29 27.01
C LYS A 76 -38.87 29.50 26.57
N ALA A 77 -38.78 28.22 26.37
CA ALA A 77 -39.84 27.35 25.84
C ALA A 77 -40.63 26.65 26.96
N SER A 78 -41.77 26.06 26.62
CA SER A 78 -42.47 25.13 27.51
C SER A 78 -41.62 23.87 27.76
N GLN A 79 -41.84 23.17 28.86
CA GLN A 79 -41.12 21.96 29.23
C GLN A 79 -41.15 20.91 28.12
N ALA A 80 -42.29 20.69 27.49
CA ALA A 80 -42.40 19.73 26.36
C ALA A 80 -41.53 20.16 25.16
N LYS A 81 -41.52 21.46 24.83
CA LYS A 81 -40.72 21.98 23.71
C LYS A 81 -39.23 21.96 24.02
N ALA A 82 -38.81 22.25 25.26
CA ALA A 82 -37.46 22.13 25.70
C ALA A 82 -36.91 20.68 25.57
N GLN A 83 -37.72 19.68 25.95
CA GLN A 83 -37.35 18.28 25.81
C GLN A 83 -37.23 17.86 24.32
N GLU A 84 -38.15 18.32 23.46
CA GLU A 84 -38.05 18.08 22.01
C GLU A 84 -36.74 18.65 21.42
N LEU A 85 -36.39 19.89 21.74
CA LEU A 85 -35.20 20.56 21.27
C LEU A 85 -33.91 19.82 21.70
N MET A 86 -33.86 19.46 22.98
CA MET A 86 -32.69 18.73 23.52
C MET A 86 -32.56 17.31 22.94
N GLY A 87 -33.70 16.64 22.73
CA GLY A 87 -33.73 15.32 22.08
C GLY A 87 -33.24 15.38 20.62
N GLY A 88 -33.67 16.40 19.87
CA GLY A 88 -33.18 16.64 18.51
C GLY A 88 -31.68 16.89 18.44
N LEU A 89 -31.16 17.69 19.40
CA LEU A 89 -29.73 17.96 19.51
C LEU A 89 -28.91 16.69 19.79
N GLN A 90 -29.40 15.83 20.68
CA GLN A 90 -28.76 14.55 20.98
C GLN A 90 -28.74 13.60 19.75
N GLN A 91 -29.85 13.51 19.02
CA GLN A 91 -29.91 12.73 17.77
C GLN A 91 -28.92 13.27 16.73
N LYS A 92 -28.85 14.60 16.58
CA LYS A 92 -27.91 15.22 15.64
C LYS A 92 -26.46 14.94 16.03
N GLN A 93 -26.11 14.97 17.30
CA GLN A 93 -24.78 14.63 17.80
C GLN A 93 -24.38 13.20 17.40
N GLN A 94 -25.30 12.24 17.64
CA GLN A 94 -25.06 10.84 17.28
C GLN A 94 -24.87 10.66 15.77
N MET A 95 -25.71 11.32 14.97
CA MET A 95 -25.62 11.27 13.50
C MET A 95 -24.31 11.88 13.00
N LEU A 96 -23.83 13.00 13.55
CA LEU A 96 -22.57 13.61 13.19
C LEU A 96 -21.39 12.70 13.54
N GLN A 97 -21.41 12.09 14.73
CA GLN A 97 -20.36 11.14 15.13
C GLN A 97 -20.31 9.93 14.20
N GLN A 98 -21.45 9.30 13.90
CA GLN A 98 -21.54 8.17 12.97
C GLN A 98 -21.03 8.54 11.59
N LYS A 99 -21.43 9.72 11.08
CA LYS A 99 -20.99 10.20 9.76
C LYS A 99 -19.49 10.39 9.70
N MET A 100 -18.88 11.02 10.71
CA MET A 100 -17.42 11.23 10.77
C MET A 100 -16.67 9.89 10.86
N GLN A 101 -17.17 8.96 11.67
CA GLN A 101 -16.58 7.63 11.79
C GLN A 101 -16.64 6.83 10.48
N MET A 102 -17.79 6.85 9.81
CA MET A 102 -17.94 6.17 8.50
C MET A 102 -16.99 6.76 7.44
N GLU A 103 -16.90 8.10 7.37
CA GLU A 103 -16.03 8.79 6.41
C GLU A 103 -14.55 8.46 6.66
N GLN A 104 -14.13 8.41 7.93
CA GLN A 104 -12.77 8.01 8.31
C GLN A 104 -12.49 6.54 7.94
N GLN A 105 -13.41 5.64 8.24
CA GLN A 105 -13.27 4.22 7.89
C GLN A 105 -13.19 4.02 6.37
N GLN A 106 -14.05 4.70 5.61
CA GLN A 106 -14.02 4.64 4.15
C GLN A 106 -12.69 5.11 3.60
N MET A 107 -12.16 6.24 4.10
CA MET A 107 -10.86 6.77 3.68
C MET A 107 -9.72 5.79 3.96
N GLN A 108 -9.74 5.11 5.12
CA GLN A 108 -8.75 4.08 5.45
C GLN A 108 -8.85 2.86 4.52
N GLN A 109 -10.06 2.41 4.19
CA GLN A 109 -10.28 1.28 3.28
C GLN A 109 -9.82 1.62 1.85
N GLU A 110 -10.14 2.83 1.38
CA GLU A 110 -9.68 3.32 0.07
C GLU A 110 -8.15 3.36 0.01
N PHE A 111 -7.51 3.91 1.05
CA PHE A 111 -6.05 3.96 1.14
C PHE A 111 -5.43 2.56 1.07
N GLN A 112 -5.92 1.63 1.88
CA GLN A 112 -5.43 0.25 1.88
C GLN A 112 -5.60 -0.40 0.50
N THR A 113 -6.76 -0.22 -0.13
CA THR A 113 -7.03 -0.76 -1.47
C THR A 113 -6.05 -0.21 -2.52
N GLU A 114 -5.74 1.10 -2.47
CA GLU A 114 -4.78 1.69 -3.40
C GLU A 114 -3.35 1.21 -3.13
N VAL A 115 -2.94 1.10 -1.87
CA VAL A 115 -1.62 0.55 -1.51
C VAL A 115 -1.49 -0.90 -1.98
N ASP A 116 -2.52 -1.72 -1.76
CA ASP A 116 -2.52 -3.12 -2.22
C ASP A 116 -2.44 -3.21 -3.76
N SER A 117 -3.10 -2.28 -4.47
CA SER A 117 -2.99 -2.17 -5.92
C SER A 117 -1.55 -1.87 -6.36
N VAL A 118 -0.87 -0.94 -5.71
CA VAL A 118 0.54 -0.61 -5.97
C VAL A 118 1.45 -1.81 -5.71
N ILE A 119 1.26 -2.50 -4.58
CA ILE A 119 2.02 -3.71 -4.25
C ILE A 119 1.82 -4.80 -5.33
N ASN A 120 0.60 -4.98 -5.80
CA ASN A 120 0.31 -5.95 -6.86
C ASN A 120 0.94 -5.57 -8.20
N LYS A 121 1.03 -4.27 -8.53
CA LYS A 121 1.78 -3.79 -9.70
C LYS A 121 3.26 -4.13 -9.60
N VAL A 122 3.88 -3.88 -8.45
CA VAL A 122 5.29 -4.24 -8.20
C VAL A 122 5.51 -5.74 -8.38
N LYS A 123 4.67 -6.58 -7.75
CA LYS A 123 4.74 -8.04 -7.88
C LYS A 123 4.61 -8.49 -9.34
N LYS A 124 3.65 -7.93 -10.06
CA LYS A 124 3.44 -8.23 -11.48
C LYS A 124 4.66 -7.83 -12.30
N TYR A 125 5.20 -6.64 -12.07
CA TYR A 125 6.38 -6.14 -12.76
C TYR A 125 7.59 -7.06 -12.54
N VAL A 126 7.89 -7.42 -11.30
CA VAL A 126 8.99 -8.35 -10.97
C VAL A 126 8.83 -9.69 -11.68
N LYS A 127 7.60 -10.23 -11.69
CA LYS A 127 7.28 -11.48 -12.41
C LYS A 127 7.54 -11.38 -13.91
N ASP A 128 7.08 -10.29 -14.53
CA ASP A 128 7.22 -10.08 -15.97
C ASP A 128 8.69 -9.81 -16.35
N TYR A 129 9.41 -9.04 -15.51
CA TYR A 129 10.85 -8.81 -15.64
C TYR A 129 11.63 -10.12 -15.56
N GLY A 130 11.33 -10.97 -14.57
CA GLY A 130 11.96 -12.28 -14.41
C GLY A 130 11.81 -13.16 -15.65
N LYS A 131 10.59 -13.27 -16.17
CA LYS A 131 10.32 -14.03 -17.40
C LYS A 131 11.07 -13.48 -18.61
N LYS A 132 11.03 -12.16 -18.82
CA LYS A 132 11.65 -11.49 -19.95
C LYS A 132 13.18 -11.64 -19.96
N ASN A 133 13.79 -11.65 -18.77
CA ASN A 133 15.25 -11.68 -18.60
C ASN A 133 15.81 -13.07 -18.27
N GLY A 134 14.98 -14.12 -18.36
CA GLY A 134 15.40 -15.51 -18.20
C GLY A 134 15.78 -15.91 -16.78
N TYR A 135 15.26 -15.21 -15.76
CA TYR A 135 15.41 -15.62 -14.37
C TYR A 135 14.59 -16.86 -14.08
N THR A 136 15.20 -17.82 -13.38
CA THR A 136 14.50 -19.00 -12.83
C THR A 136 13.73 -18.59 -11.57
N PHE A 137 14.36 -17.76 -10.71
CA PHE A 137 13.77 -17.20 -9.52
C PHE A 137 14.21 -15.75 -9.32
N ILE A 138 13.30 -14.91 -8.85
CA ILE A 138 13.59 -13.64 -8.21
C ILE A 138 13.02 -13.74 -6.80
N LEU A 139 13.90 -13.75 -5.80
CA LEU A 139 13.53 -13.89 -4.39
C LEU A 139 13.24 -12.52 -3.80
N GLY A 140 12.16 -12.41 -3.03
CA GLY A 140 11.88 -11.22 -2.25
C GLY A 140 12.59 -11.26 -0.91
N THR A 141 13.17 -10.16 -0.47
CA THR A 141 13.68 -9.98 0.89
C THR A 141 13.17 -8.66 1.47
N SER A 142 13.33 -8.48 2.77
CA SER A 142 13.09 -7.22 3.47
C SER A 142 13.84 -7.25 4.81
N GLU A 143 14.03 -6.08 5.42
CA GLU A 143 14.65 -6.00 6.76
C GLU A 143 13.98 -6.92 7.79
N GLY A 144 12.63 -6.98 7.78
CA GLY A 144 11.86 -7.76 8.76
C GLY A 144 11.76 -9.26 8.42
N ALA A 145 11.97 -9.63 7.15
CA ALA A 145 11.85 -11.01 6.68
C ALA A 145 13.08 -11.41 5.87
N ALA A 146 14.27 -11.34 6.46
CA ALA A 146 15.57 -11.59 5.84
C ALA A 146 15.66 -12.94 5.08
N THR A 147 14.81 -13.11 4.06
CA THR A 147 14.68 -14.32 3.24
C THR A 147 15.96 -14.60 2.45
N VAL A 148 16.68 -13.54 2.07
CA VAL A 148 18.01 -13.59 1.49
C VAL A 148 18.98 -12.97 2.49
N MET A 149 19.80 -13.82 3.13
CA MET A 149 20.79 -13.39 4.11
C MET A 149 22.08 -12.86 3.47
N TYR A 150 22.40 -13.36 2.29
CA TYR A 150 23.55 -12.96 1.51
C TYR A 150 23.31 -13.21 0.02
N GLY A 151 23.77 -12.30 -0.80
CA GLY A 151 23.81 -12.40 -2.26
C GLY A 151 24.88 -11.46 -2.79
N VAL A 152 25.45 -11.78 -3.92
CA VAL A 152 26.38 -10.88 -4.62
C VAL A 152 25.61 -9.73 -5.26
N ASP A 153 26.22 -8.55 -5.35
CA ASP A 153 25.56 -7.32 -5.82
C ASP A 153 25.00 -7.44 -7.24
N GLU A 154 25.62 -8.26 -8.08
CA GLU A 154 25.15 -8.51 -9.45
C GLU A 154 23.80 -9.21 -9.51
N ASN A 155 23.42 -9.90 -8.44
CA ASN A 155 22.12 -10.56 -8.30
C ASN A 155 21.06 -9.69 -7.62
N ASP A 156 21.44 -8.52 -7.09
CA ASP A 156 20.51 -7.55 -6.53
C ASP A 156 19.82 -6.75 -7.65
N LEU A 157 18.54 -6.94 -7.79
CA LEU A 157 17.69 -6.30 -8.79
C LEU A 157 16.91 -5.10 -8.23
N THR A 158 17.07 -4.78 -6.95
CA THR A 158 16.27 -3.76 -6.24
C THR A 158 16.27 -2.43 -6.97
N LYS A 159 17.46 -1.88 -7.25
CA LYS A 159 17.61 -0.62 -7.96
C LYS A 159 17.08 -0.69 -9.40
N THR A 160 17.39 -1.75 -10.12
CA THR A 160 16.96 -1.96 -11.50
C THR A 160 15.44 -1.99 -11.63
N ILE A 161 14.77 -2.72 -10.74
CA ILE A 161 13.31 -2.83 -10.71
C ILE A 161 12.68 -1.48 -10.32
N LEU A 162 13.18 -0.82 -9.29
CA LEU A 162 12.68 0.47 -8.83
C LEU A 162 12.78 1.55 -9.92
N GLU A 163 13.93 1.68 -10.55
CA GLU A 163 14.15 2.67 -11.63
C GLU A 163 13.20 2.41 -12.82
N ALA A 164 13.02 1.15 -13.18
CA ALA A 164 12.15 0.80 -14.29
C ALA A 164 10.66 1.06 -13.98
N LEU A 165 10.19 0.72 -12.78
CA LEU A 165 8.85 1.05 -12.29
C LEU A 165 8.61 2.56 -12.30
N ASN A 166 9.53 3.33 -11.76
CA ASN A 166 9.43 4.80 -11.73
C ASN A 166 9.45 5.42 -13.13
N LYS A 167 10.16 4.82 -14.08
CA LYS A 167 10.17 5.26 -15.48
C LYS A 167 8.85 4.98 -16.19
N GLU A 168 8.22 3.83 -15.90
CA GLU A 168 6.90 3.50 -16.45
C GLU A 168 5.79 4.38 -15.88
N TYR A 169 5.86 4.70 -14.60
CA TYR A 169 4.87 5.54 -13.93
C TYR A 169 4.85 6.98 -14.43
N LYS A 170 6.00 7.52 -14.83
CA LYS A 170 6.13 8.91 -15.33
C LYS A 170 5.70 9.11 -16.79
N LYS A 171 5.34 8.05 -17.49
CA LYS A 171 4.84 8.12 -18.87
C LYS A 171 3.33 8.30 -18.91
#